data_e310fb71cfa55315693b1867fa413b7d
#
_entry.id   e310fb71cfa55315693b1867fa413b7d
#
_cell.length_a   1.000
_cell.length_b   1.000
_cell.length_c   1.000
_cell.angle_alpha   90.00
_cell.angle_beta   90.00
_cell.angle_gamma   90.00
#
_symmetry.space_group_name_H-M   'P 1'
#
loop_
_entity.id
_entity.type
_entity.pdbx_description
1 polymer ?
#
loop_
_entity_poly.entity_id
_entity_poly.type
_entity_poly.pdbx_seq_one_letter_code
_entity_poly.pdbx_strand_id
1 'polypeptide(L)'
;MNLDTSLKDEICRYAALNDIEKVILFGSRARGTNKERSDVDLAVSGGNPRRFHSDLEERARTLLFFDVVDLDNPHLSQELLQEIQKDGVTIYEKIGSEYFLVGFQFS
;
A
#
# COMPACT_ATOMS: atom_id res chain seq x y z
N MET A 1 -13.04 -0.59 5.56
CA MET A 1 -11.58 -0.69 5.74
C MET A 1 -11.24 -0.69 7.22
N ASN A 2 -10.40 -1.61 7.66
CA ASN A 2 -9.99 -1.70 9.06
C ASN A 2 -8.47 -1.63 9.17
N LEU A 3 -7.95 -0.42 9.22
CA LEU A 3 -6.53 -0.15 9.36
C LEU A 3 -6.37 1.07 10.28
N ASP A 4 -5.58 0.89 11.35
CA ASP A 4 -5.30 1.97 12.28
C ASP A 4 -4.66 3.16 11.57
N THR A 5 -5.12 4.37 11.88
CA THR A 5 -4.66 5.59 11.22
C THR A 5 -3.15 5.80 11.38
N SER A 6 -2.61 5.53 12.56
CA SER A 6 -1.17 5.71 12.79
C SER A 6 -0.36 4.71 11.98
N LEU A 7 -0.85 3.49 11.80
CA LEU A 7 -0.18 2.50 10.96
C LEU A 7 -0.29 2.88 9.49
N LYS A 8 -1.44 3.37 9.06
CA LYS A 8 -1.60 3.89 7.70
C LYS A 8 -0.58 5.00 7.41
N ASP A 9 -0.40 5.91 8.34
CA ASP A 9 0.57 6.99 8.19
C ASP A 9 2.00 6.47 8.07
N GLU A 10 2.36 5.45 8.84
CA GLU A 10 3.68 4.81 8.71
C GLU A 10 3.85 4.15 7.34
N ILE A 11 2.83 3.43 6.87
CA ILE A 11 2.86 2.80 5.55
C ILE A 11 3.11 3.86 4.47
N CYS A 12 2.39 4.96 4.53
CA CYS A 12 2.56 6.06 3.58
C CYS A 12 3.96 6.66 3.63
N ARG A 13 4.51 6.80 4.83
CA ARG A 13 5.87 7.33 5.01
C ARG A 13 6.91 6.43 4.35
N TYR A 14 6.84 5.13 4.60
CA TYR A 14 7.80 4.18 4.02
C TYR A 14 7.59 4.01 2.52
N ALA A 15 6.35 4.16 2.04
CA ALA A 15 6.09 4.18 0.62
C ALA A 15 6.80 5.36 -0.05
N ALA A 16 6.68 6.55 0.53
CA ALA A 16 7.36 7.74 0.01
C ALA A 16 8.88 7.59 0.02
N LEU A 17 9.44 7.03 1.10
CA LEU A 17 10.87 6.83 1.23
C LEU A 17 11.44 5.85 0.19
N ASN A 18 10.62 4.97 -0.32
CA ASN A 18 11.03 3.95 -1.28
C ASN A 18 10.53 4.21 -2.70
N ASP A 19 10.08 5.42 -2.97
CA ASP A 19 9.58 5.86 -4.27
C ASP A 19 8.43 5.02 -4.80
N ILE A 20 7.66 4.42 -3.92
CA ILE A 20 6.44 3.71 -4.31
C ILE A 20 5.46 4.71 -4.91
N GLU A 21 4.84 4.36 -6.01
CA GLU A 21 3.89 5.23 -6.68
C GLU A 21 2.47 5.07 -6.16
N LYS A 22 2.11 3.85 -5.77
CA LYS A 22 0.75 3.55 -5.33
C LYS A 22 0.76 2.39 -4.35
N VAL A 23 -0.05 2.50 -3.30
CA VAL A 23 -0.27 1.42 -2.33
C VAL A 23 -1.76 1.17 -2.22
N ILE A 24 -2.15 -0.08 -2.42
CA ILE A 24 -3.54 -0.53 -2.32
C ILE A 24 -3.64 -1.52 -1.18
N LEU A 25 -4.49 -1.23 -0.21
CA LEU A 25 -4.85 -2.20 0.83
C LEU A 25 -5.88 -3.15 0.24
N PHE A 26 -5.67 -4.46 0.37
CA PHE A 26 -6.64 -5.45 -0.08
C PHE A 26 -6.82 -6.54 0.97
N GLY A 27 -7.53 -7.59 0.65
CA GLY A 27 -7.76 -8.69 1.57
C GLY A 27 -8.74 -8.36 2.69
N SER A 28 -8.63 -9.09 3.80
CA SER A 28 -9.62 -9.03 4.87
C SER A 28 -9.73 -7.64 5.52
N ARG A 29 -8.64 -6.91 5.66
CA ARG A 29 -8.67 -5.58 6.26
C ARG A 29 -9.35 -4.56 5.36
N ALA A 30 -9.22 -4.70 4.05
CA ALA A 30 -9.94 -3.84 3.11
C ALA A 30 -11.44 -4.11 3.19
N ARG A 31 -11.84 -5.38 3.31
CA ARG A 31 -13.25 -5.78 3.43
C ARG A 31 -13.83 -5.49 4.80
N GLY A 32 -12.99 -5.33 5.83
CA GLY A 32 -13.44 -5.18 7.21
C GLY A 32 -13.79 -6.51 7.88
N THR A 33 -13.37 -7.64 7.30
CA THR A 33 -13.65 -8.97 7.82
C THR A 33 -12.46 -9.60 8.55
N ASN A 34 -11.42 -8.81 8.80
CA ASN A 34 -10.20 -9.27 9.43
C ASN A 34 -10.42 -9.59 10.90
N LYS A 35 -9.58 -10.48 11.40
CA LYS A 35 -9.37 -10.68 12.83
C LYS A 35 -8.33 -9.69 13.33
N GLU A 36 -8.21 -9.56 14.64
CA GLU A 36 -7.30 -8.59 15.25
C GLU A 36 -5.86 -8.71 14.75
N ARG A 37 -5.39 -9.94 14.54
CA ARG A 37 -4.01 -10.19 14.12
C ARG A 37 -3.87 -10.62 12.67
N SER A 38 -4.89 -10.40 11.86
CA SER A 38 -4.78 -10.67 10.42
C SER A 38 -3.68 -9.82 9.80
N ASP A 39 -2.96 -10.40 8.85
CA ASP A 39 -1.90 -9.70 8.12
C ASP A 39 -2.44 -8.49 7.38
N VAL A 40 -1.56 -7.55 7.13
CA VAL A 40 -1.87 -6.36 6.31
C VAL A 40 -1.43 -6.67 4.89
N ASP A 41 -2.39 -6.81 3.99
CA ASP A 41 -2.15 -7.14 2.58
C ASP A 41 -2.07 -5.87 1.75
N LEU A 42 -0.91 -5.62 1.16
CA LEU A 42 -0.65 -4.42 0.38
C LEU A 42 -0.21 -4.79 -1.03
N ALA A 43 -0.79 -4.12 -2.02
CA ALA A 43 -0.35 -4.22 -3.41
C ALA A 43 0.26 -2.88 -3.80
N VAL A 44 1.45 -2.91 -4.39
CA VAL A 44 2.21 -1.69 -4.68
C VAL A 44 2.67 -1.65 -6.12
N SER A 45 2.83 -0.44 -6.64
CA SER A 45 3.44 -0.22 -7.94
C SER A 45 4.52 0.85 -7.84
N GLY A 46 5.54 0.70 -8.68
CA GLY A 46 6.67 1.63 -8.70
C GLY A 46 7.64 1.46 -7.55
N GLY A 47 8.74 2.18 -7.62
CA GLY A 47 9.73 2.22 -6.56
C GLY A 47 10.42 0.91 -6.27
N ASN A 48 10.72 0.69 -5.00
CA ASN A 48 11.41 -0.51 -4.52
C ASN A 48 10.52 -1.28 -3.54
N PRO A 49 9.69 -2.21 -4.03
CA PRO A 49 8.76 -2.96 -3.17
C PRO A 49 9.45 -3.81 -2.10
N ARG A 50 10.59 -4.40 -2.43
CA ARG A 50 11.34 -5.23 -1.48
C ARG A 50 11.83 -4.43 -0.30
N ARG A 51 12.38 -3.25 -0.54
CA ARG A 51 12.86 -2.38 0.51
C ARG A 51 11.72 -1.80 1.32
N PHE A 52 10.64 -1.46 0.66
CA PHE A 52 9.41 -1.02 1.31
C PHE A 52 8.92 -2.08 2.30
N HIS A 53 8.83 -3.34 1.86
CA HIS A 53 8.42 -4.45 2.71
C HIS A 53 9.35 -4.62 3.92
N SER A 54 10.65 -4.54 3.67
CA SER A 54 11.67 -4.65 4.71
C SER A 54 11.52 -3.54 5.76
N ASP A 55 11.31 -2.31 5.31
CA ASP A 55 11.11 -1.17 6.20
C ASP A 55 9.86 -1.35 7.06
N LEU A 56 8.78 -1.85 6.48
CA LEU A 56 7.55 -2.12 7.24
C LEU A 56 7.81 -3.16 8.33
N GLU A 57 8.45 -4.28 7.98
CA GLU A 57 8.70 -5.36 8.94
C GLU A 57 9.65 -4.93 10.05
N GLU A 58 10.62 -4.09 9.75
CA GLU A 58 11.65 -3.70 10.72
C GLU A 58 11.29 -2.47 11.52
N ARG A 59 10.52 -1.55 10.97
CA ARG A 59 10.34 -0.21 11.54
C ARG A 59 8.91 0.15 11.94
N ALA A 60 7.91 -0.47 11.34
CA ALA A 60 6.54 -0.12 11.67
C ALA A 60 6.22 -0.53 13.11
N ARG A 61 5.53 0.35 13.83
CA ARG A 61 5.19 0.13 15.25
C ARG A 61 3.95 -0.73 15.36
N THR A 62 4.10 -2.00 15.04
CA THR A 62 2.99 -2.95 15.06
C THR A 62 3.52 -4.36 15.26
N LEU A 63 2.68 -5.23 15.80
CA LEU A 63 2.96 -6.67 15.89
C LEU A 63 2.43 -7.42 14.67
N LEU A 64 1.78 -6.72 13.76
CA LEU A 64 1.21 -7.33 12.55
C LEU A 64 2.31 -7.58 11.52
N PHE A 65 2.09 -8.60 10.70
CA PHE A 65 2.94 -8.87 9.55
C PHE A 65 2.34 -8.23 8.30
N PHE A 66 3.19 -8.00 7.33
CA PHE A 66 2.80 -7.38 6.06
C PHE A 66 3.05 -8.36 4.92
N ASP A 67 2.10 -8.43 4.01
CA ASP A 67 2.24 -9.16 2.77
C ASP A 67 2.22 -8.14 1.64
N VAL A 68 3.31 -8.06 0.89
CA VAL A 68 3.47 -7.02 -0.14
C VAL A 68 3.54 -7.68 -1.51
N VAL A 69 2.58 -7.31 -2.36
CA VAL A 69 2.49 -7.79 -3.73
C VAL A 69 2.97 -6.69 -4.66
N ASP A 70 3.91 -7.03 -5.55
CA ASP A 70 4.42 -6.11 -6.56
C ASP A 70 3.54 -6.18 -7.80
N LEU A 71 2.75 -5.14 -8.04
CA LEU A 71 1.84 -5.07 -9.18
C LEU A 71 2.56 -4.99 -10.53
N ASP A 72 3.84 -4.62 -10.52
CA ASP A 72 4.64 -4.56 -11.76
C ASP A 72 5.21 -5.93 -12.13
N ASN A 73 5.01 -6.94 -11.30
CA ASN A 73 5.40 -8.31 -11.60
C ASN A 73 4.45 -8.88 -12.65
N PRO A 74 4.93 -9.30 -13.84
CA PRO A 74 4.06 -9.81 -14.90
C PRO A 74 3.50 -11.21 -14.63
N HIS A 75 3.97 -11.88 -13.56
CA HIS A 75 3.59 -13.27 -13.26
C HIS A 75 2.55 -13.40 -12.16
N LEU A 76 1.84 -12.32 -11.83
CA LEU A 76 0.77 -12.40 -10.84
C LEU A 76 -0.41 -13.19 -11.40
N SER A 77 -1.06 -13.98 -10.52
CA SER A 77 -2.22 -14.75 -10.92
C SER A 77 -3.42 -13.85 -11.19
N GLN A 78 -4.29 -14.30 -12.09
CA GLN A 78 -5.54 -13.60 -12.38
C GLN A 78 -6.43 -13.49 -11.15
N GLU A 79 -6.45 -14.54 -10.33
CA GLU A 79 -7.25 -14.56 -9.12
C GLU A 79 -6.82 -13.48 -8.13
N LEU A 80 -5.52 -13.31 -7.96
CA LEU A 80 -4.98 -12.27 -7.09
C LEU A 80 -5.30 -10.88 -7.62
N LEU A 81 -5.13 -10.65 -8.93
CA LEU A 81 -5.44 -9.36 -9.54
C LEU A 81 -6.92 -9.02 -9.39
N GLN A 82 -7.80 -10.01 -9.54
CA GLN A 82 -9.24 -9.81 -9.38
C GLN A 82 -9.59 -9.47 -7.93
N GLU A 83 -8.96 -10.12 -6.97
CA GLU A 83 -9.16 -9.82 -5.55
C GLU A 83 -8.74 -8.39 -5.24
N ILE A 84 -7.58 -7.97 -5.73
CA ILE A 84 -7.09 -6.60 -5.52
C ILE A 84 -8.05 -5.58 -6.15
N GLN A 85 -8.52 -5.84 -7.36
CA GLN A 85 -9.47 -4.96 -8.02
C GLN A 85 -10.80 -4.86 -7.30
N LYS A 86 -11.30 -5.98 -6.82
CA LYS A 86 -12.63 -6.05 -6.20
C LYS A 86 -12.66 -5.35 -4.85
N ASP A 87 -11.69 -5.65 -4.00
CA ASP A 87 -11.71 -5.22 -2.61
C ASP A 87 -10.71 -4.12 -2.28
N GLY A 88 -9.84 -3.79 -3.21
CA GLY A 88 -8.72 -2.89 -2.97
C GLY A 88 -9.13 -1.46 -2.68
N VAL A 89 -8.46 -0.87 -1.70
CA VAL A 89 -8.61 0.53 -1.32
C VAL A 89 -7.27 1.21 -1.46
N THR A 90 -7.18 2.22 -2.30
CA THR A 90 -5.93 2.99 -2.45
C THR A 90 -5.71 3.81 -1.20
N ILE A 91 -4.60 3.57 -0.51
CA ILE A 91 -4.24 4.30 0.70
C ILE A 91 -3.08 5.27 0.50
N TYR A 92 -2.36 5.15 -0.60
CA TYR A 92 -1.26 6.05 -0.92
C TYR A 92 -1.14 6.17 -2.43
N GLU A 93 -0.92 7.38 -2.89
CA GLU A 93 -0.67 7.64 -4.30
C GLU A 93 0.30 8.80 -4.41
N LYS A 94 1.43 8.56 -5.09
CA LYS A 94 2.45 9.58 -5.27
C LYS A 94 1.98 10.60 -6.27
N ILE A 95 2.13 11.88 -5.91
CA ILE A 95 1.85 12.99 -6.81
C ILE A 95 3.19 13.58 -7.22
N GLY A 96 3.45 13.61 -8.53
CA GLY A 96 4.67 14.23 -9.06
C GLY A 96 4.69 15.71 -8.75
N SER A 97 5.86 16.24 -8.38
CA SER A 97 5.98 17.63 -7.96
C SER A 97 5.51 18.61 -9.03
N GLU A 98 5.83 18.34 -10.28
CA GLU A 98 5.40 19.20 -11.39
C GLU A 98 3.89 19.21 -11.53
N TYR A 99 3.29 18.04 -11.52
CA TYR A 99 1.84 17.89 -11.60
C TYR A 99 1.17 18.63 -10.46
N PHE A 100 1.68 18.43 -9.27
CA PHE A 100 1.12 19.07 -8.08
C PHE A 100 1.15 20.59 -8.18
N LEU A 101 2.29 21.16 -8.62
CA LEU A 101 2.41 22.60 -8.77
C LEU A 101 1.45 23.16 -9.79
N VAL A 102 1.29 22.49 -10.93
CA VAL A 102 0.34 22.90 -11.96
C VAL A 102 -1.08 22.88 -11.42
N GLY A 103 -1.48 21.78 -10.78
CA GLY A 103 -2.81 21.67 -10.18
C GLY A 103 -3.04 22.74 -9.12
N PHE A 104 -2.04 23.04 -8.33
CA PHE A 104 -2.12 24.04 -7.29
C PHE A 104 -2.31 25.44 -7.87
N GLN A 105 -1.65 25.75 -8.98
CA GLN A 105 -1.74 27.04 -9.61
C GLN A 105 -3.14 27.36 -10.14
N PHE A 106 -3.91 26.36 -10.45
CA PHE A 106 -5.25 26.54 -11.00
C PHE A 106 -6.34 26.53 -9.94
N SER A 107 -5.98 26.22 -8.75
CA SER A 107 -6.93 26.28 -7.65
C SER A 107 -6.79 27.55 -6.83
#